data_6bb735dbebf3266c2f0eab7f262939cf
#
_entry.id   6bb735dbebf3266c2f0eab7f262939cf
#
_cell.length_a   1.000
_cell.length_b   1.000
_cell.length_c   1.000
_cell.angle_alpha   90.00
_cell.angle_beta   90.00
_cell.angle_gamma   90.00
#
_symmetry.space_group_name_H-M   'P 1'
#
loop_
_entity.id
_entity.type
_entity.pdbx_description
1 polymer ?
#
loop_
_entity_poly.entity_id
_entity_poly.type
_entity_poly.pdbx_seq_one_letter_code
_entity_poly.pdbx_strand_id
1 'polypeptide(L)'
;MTTTTITNPILTGMYPDPSWMWDADHGRIAMVNSSFELVPGLPIHTSDDLGRWIHVSDAIDEAMARRLLIPFVEDSGGVYAPTLRRIGGRYVIVCTIASINEEAARRGGVTEEELAAAAKAEGNFAIVADELEGPWSGPYWIEGAEGIDPDIFEDCDGAVYWTQTRPALDPQWEGQTEIWTQRIDPETWTLINDGQAAGDGRTVIWRGYGVDAVWAEGPHLYRIGDYVYLFTAEGGTSFEHSEMAMRVFAPQGLKAAIETFLAGIAEAGVTIPAPREGEHCLLGTHDRLFHANKKNPILTHRHLGLNEPVQCVGHGDILHHPTLGWWMVSLGVRETKGANPGELLSYLGREPFIAPMTWEHNPSSWKLDGGGAPVLDPGDPGWPVVAPGLGRMPERLAILDPETGIAADDPAVRGMTAVADDRAARVLIGLNDAGTCVAAARPVLDADREADLTIRDETGIRYARITEDDTLLPVPDGGMLVIRQNSTHLVTICHGRGDGRRPAGVTCTFTEDGVDDTRTYGPLPDGCTRVAMLMRRNELTVLAYDGTRDVAGLVEEVIRGGEPDGCRVLDRHDARFLSTEWSGGFVGCLAGVPTGTPAVDGETMR
;
A
#
# COMPACT_ATOMS: atom_id res chain seq x y z
N MET A 1 20.88 -22.22 2.86
CA MET A 1 19.63 -21.51 3.24
C MET A 1 18.63 -22.55 3.71
N THR A 2 17.83 -22.27 4.73
CA THR A 2 16.68 -23.11 5.09
C THR A 2 15.54 -22.80 4.13
N THR A 3 14.67 -23.76 3.84
CA THR A 3 13.45 -23.49 3.06
C THR A 3 12.59 -22.44 3.79
N THR A 4 12.24 -21.36 3.10
CA THR A 4 11.34 -20.33 3.59
C THR A 4 9.98 -20.50 2.91
N THR A 5 8.93 -20.66 3.69
CA THR A 5 7.53 -20.63 3.21
C THR A 5 6.91 -19.29 3.52
N ILE A 6 6.22 -18.72 2.55
CA ILE A 6 5.61 -17.39 2.64
C ILE A 6 4.13 -17.52 2.32
N THR A 7 3.30 -16.81 3.04
CA THR A 7 1.87 -16.66 2.75
C THR A 7 1.59 -15.19 2.52
N ASN A 8 0.93 -14.85 1.43
CA ASN A 8 0.44 -13.51 1.17
C ASN A 8 -0.90 -13.27 1.89
N PRO A 9 -1.15 -12.03 2.38
CA PRO A 9 -0.26 -10.86 2.34
C PRO A 9 0.94 -11.02 3.28
N ILE A 10 2.06 -10.35 2.96
CA ILE A 10 3.29 -10.42 3.77
C ILE A 10 3.23 -9.59 5.06
N LEU A 11 2.38 -8.57 5.10
CA LEU A 11 1.94 -7.85 6.30
C LEU A 11 0.41 -7.86 6.30
N THR A 12 -0.21 -8.06 7.45
CA THR A 12 -1.66 -8.12 7.59
C THR A 12 -2.22 -6.82 8.15
N GLY A 13 -3.41 -6.44 7.70
CA GLY A 13 -4.05 -5.17 8.03
C GLY A 13 -3.58 -4.03 7.12
N MET A 14 -3.88 -2.80 7.52
CA MET A 14 -3.64 -1.62 6.72
C MET A 14 -2.15 -1.29 6.55
N TYR A 15 -1.55 -1.77 5.46
CA TYR A 15 -0.22 -1.42 4.96
C TYR A 15 -0.28 -1.18 3.45
N PRO A 16 -0.98 -0.12 3.01
CA PRO A 16 -1.21 0.14 1.59
C PRO A 16 0.02 0.69 0.89
N ASP A 17 -0.03 0.73 -0.44
CA ASP A 17 0.90 1.42 -1.33
C ASP A 17 2.37 1.10 -0.99
N PRO A 18 2.77 -0.19 -1.03
CA PRO A 18 4.11 -0.60 -0.66
C PRO A 18 5.15 -0.13 -1.68
N SER A 19 6.23 0.48 -1.20
CA SER A 19 7.42 0.72 -2.01
C SER A 19 8.64 0.10 -1.34
N TRP A 20 9.48 -0.58 -2.12
CA TRP A 20 10.61 -1.32 -1.60
C TRP A 20 11.89 -1.17 -2.41
N MET A 21 13.01 -1.53 -1.78
CA MET A 21 14.32 -1.56 -2.43
C MET A 21 15.22 -2.62 -1.83
N TRP A 22 16.24 -3.02 -2.58
CA TRP A 22 17.36 -3.78 -2.06
C TRP A 22 18.35 -2.84 -1.34
N ASP A 23 18.50 -3.00 -0.05
CA ASP A 23 19.49 -2.32 0.77
C ASP A 23 20.82 -3.08 0.69
N ALA A 24 21.66 -2.69 -0.28
CA ALA A 24 22.90 -3.38 -0.57
C ALA A 24 23.95 -3.27 0.54
N ASP A 25 23.91 -2.20 1.32
CA ASP A 25 24.88 -1.97 2.40
C ASP A 25 24.65 -2.92 3.57
N HIS A 26 23.39 -3.30 3.82
CA HIS A 26 23.00 -4.19 4.89
C HIS A 26 22.61 -5.60 4.41
N GLY A 27 22.49 -5.81 3.09
CA GLY A 27 22.15 -7.10 2.51
C GLY A 27 20.72 -7.56 2.82
N ARG A 28 19.78 -6.62 2.89
CA ARG A 28 18.38 -6.85 3.24
C ARG A 28 17.43 -6.12 2.27
N ILE A 29 16.17 -6.47 2.29
CA ILE A 29 15.11 -5.72 1.62
C ILE A 29 14.55 -4.70 2.62
N ALA A 30 14.30 -3.48 2.16
CA ALA A 30 13.59 -2.45 2.91
C ALA A 30 12.28 -2.12 2.20
N MET A 31 11.19 -1.97 2.95
CA MET A 31 9.86 -1.61 2.46
C MET A 31 9.25 -0.53 3.33
N VAL A 32 8.59 0.44 2.71
CA VAL A 32 7.78 1.48 3.35
C VAL A 32 6.35 1.40 2.82
N ASN A 33 5.38 1.79 3.66
CA ASN A 33 3.97 1.82 3.30
C ASN A 33 3.36 3.20 3.61
N SER A 34 2.31 3.57 2.90
CA SER A 34 1.51 4.74 3.25
C SER A 34 0.84 4.55 4.62
N SER A 35 0.50 5.66 5.27
CA SER A 35 -0.05 5.62 6.62
C SER A 35 -1.23 6.57 6.83
N PHE A 36 -1.62 7.31 5.82
CA PHE A 36 -2.74 8.27 5.86
C PHE A 36 -2.66 9.21 7.08
N GLU A 37 -3.68 9.27 7.90
CA GLU A 37 -3.75 10.10 9.11
C GLU A 37 -3.03 9.50 10.33
N LEU A 38 -2.41 8.33 10.22
CA LEU A 38 -1.78 7.63 11.35
C LEU A 38 -0.42 8.22 11.71
N VAL A 39 -0.17 8.33 13.01
CA VAL A 39 1.10 8.77 13.59
C VAL A 39 1.52 7.76 14.70
N PRO A 40 2.75 7.23 14.69
CA PRO A 40 3.81 7.42 13.71
C PRO A 40 3.41 7.01 12.30
N GLY A 41 4.05 7.62 11.29
CA GLY A 41 3.72 7.39 9.89
C GLY A 41 4.90 6.89 9.06
N LEU A 42 4.61 6.36 7.85
CA LEU A 42 5.57 5.71 6.96
C LEU A 42 6.35 4.59 7.68
N PRO A 43 5.67 3.52 8.12
CA PRO A 43 6.33 2.39 8.77
C PRO A 43 7.32 1.73 7.82
N ILE A 44 8.54 1.48 8.32
CA ILE A 44 9.62 0.82 7.57
C ILE A 44 9.81 -0.60 8.10
N HIS A 45 9.69 -1.55 7.20
CA HIS A 45 9.95 -2.96 7.48
C HIS A 45 11.15 -3.46 6.68
N THR A 46 11.89 -4.41 7.24
CA THR A 46 13.00 -5.07 6.54
C THR A 46 12.84 -6.58 6.55
N SER A 47 13.42 -7.22 5.53
CA SER A 47 13.46 -8.68 5.41
C SER A 47 14.73 -9.17 4.75
N ASP A 48 15.29 -10.26 5.27
CA ASP A 48 16.45 -10.95 4.68
C ASP A 48 16.03 -12.08 3.72
N ASP A 49 14.78 -12.54 3.80
CA ASP A 49 14.35 -13.79 3.15
C ASP A 49 12.96 -13.71 2.49
N LEU A 50 12.35 -12.49 2.41
CA LEU A 50 10.98 -12.23 1.92
C LEU A 50 9.86 -12.83 2.78
N GLY A 51 10.16 -13.75 3.69
CA GLY A 51 9.16 -14.44 4.49
C GLY A 51 8.97 -13.84 5.88
N ARG A 52 10.03 -13.30 6.45
CA ARG A 52 9.98 -12.65 7.76
C ARG A 52 10.24 -11.17 7.61
N TRP A 53 9.28 -10.36 8.03
CA TRP A 53 9.36 -8.91 8.03
C TRP A 53 9.47 -8.38 9.44
N ILE A 54 10.33 -7.40 9.66
CA ILE A 54 10.60 -6.79 10.95
C ILE A 54 10.39 -5.29 10.80
N HIS A 55 9.55 -4.71 11.65
CA HIS A 55 9.43 -3.26 11.78
C HIS A 55 10.70 -2.71 12.40
N VAL A 56 11.35 -1.77 11.75
CA VAL A 56 12.63 -1.20 12.20
C VAL A 56 12.51 0.26 12.62
N SER A 57 11.62 1.01 11.99
CA SER A 57 11.37 2.42 12.32
C SER A 57 10.10 2.93 11.65
N ASP A 58 9.69 4.13 12.06
CA ASP A 58 8.71 4.96 11.35
C ASP A 58 9.42 6.22 10.88
N ALA A 59 9.33 6.53 9.58
CA ALA A 59 10.04 7.69 9.04
C ALA A 59 9.41 9.02 9.47
N ILE A 60 8.16 8.99 9.92
CA ILE A 60 7.42 10.15 10.43
C ILE A 60 7.12 9.95 11.92
N ASP A 61 7.90 10.60 12.78
CA ASP A 61 7.60 10.75 14.20
C ASP A 61 6.58 11.88 14.46
N GLU A 62 6.19 12.10 15.72
CA GLU A 62 5.27 13.19 16.10
C GLU A 62 5.75 14.58 15.66
N ALA A 63 7.07 14.85 15.74
CA ALA A 63 7.64 16.13 15.37
C ALA A 63 7.62 16.33 13.85
N MET A 64 7.90 15.30 13.08
CA MET A 64 7.78 15.30 11.61
C MET A 64 6.31 15.40 11.19
N ALA A 65 5.42 14.63 11.81
CA ALA A 65 3.98 14.66 11.54
C ALA A 65 3.41 16.10 11.68
N ARG A 66 3.84 16.83 12.69
CA ARG A 66 3.41 18.21 12.89
C ARG A 66 3.94 19.15 11.81
N ARG A 67 5.17 18.98 11.35
CA ARG A 67 5.74 19.76 10.21
C ARG A 67 5.07 19.42 8.89
N LEU A 68 4.59 18.17 8.73
CA LEU A 68 3.83 17.68 7.59
C LEU A 68 2.32 17.97 7.69
N LEU A 69 1.87 18.65 8.73
CA LEU A 69 0.48 19.04 8.97
C LEU A 69 -0.49 17.84 9.11
N ILE A 70 0.01 16.63 9.39
CA ILE A 70 -0.82 15.40 9.53
C ILE A 70 -1.91 15.55 10.59
N PRO A 71 -1.71 16.23 11.75
CA PRO A 71 -2.79 16.43 12.71
C PRO A 71 -4.01 17.20 12.18
N PHE A 72 -3.92 17.77 10.97
CA PHE A 72 -4.95 18.62 10.37
C PHE A 72 -5.46 18.09 9.03
N VAL A 73 -5.24 16.82 8.70
CA VAL A 73 -5.78 16.22 7.48
C VAL A 73 -7.24 15.75 7.69
N GLU A 74 -7.97 15.60 6.61
CA GLU A 74 -9.31 14.99 6.64
C GLU A 74 -9.22 13.47 6.80
N ASP A 75 -10.35 12.80 7.06
CA ASP A 75 -10.44 11.35 7.05
C ASP A 75 -9.96 10.80 5.69
N SER A 76 -9.16 9.75 5.72
CA SER A 76 -8.51 9.18 4.54
C SER A 76 -7.59 10.16 3.77
N GLY A 77 -7.27 11.30 4.37
CA GLY A 77 -6.21 12.20 3.94
C GLY A 77 -4.86 11.83 4.54
N GLY A 78 -3.88 12.74 4.44
CA GLY A 78 -2.56 12.55 5.05
C GLY A 78 -1.55 11.89 4.12
N VAL A 79 -0.80 10.93 4.64
CA VAL A 79 0.36 10.32 3.99
C VAL A 79 -0.07 9.29 2.95
N TYR A 80 -0.07 9.68 1.68
CA TYR A 80 -0.41 8.83 0.54
C TYR A 80 0.77 7.94 0.13
N ALA A 81 0.77 7.45 -1.11
CA ALA A 81 1.77 6.50 -1.58
C ALA A 81 3.20 7.07 -1.50
N PRO A 82 4.10 6.41 -0.75
CA PRO A 82 5.51 6.76 -0.70
C PRO A 82 6.31 6.03 -1.78
N THR A 83 7.44 6.61 -2.18
CA THR A 83 8.50 5.87 -2.88
C THR A 83 9.79 5.93 -2.07
N LEU A 84 10.37 4.76 -1.81
CA LEU A 84 11.66 4.59 -1.12
C LEU A 84 12.76 4.27 -2.13
N ARG A 85 13.79 5.10 -2.20
CA ARG A 85 14.95 4.89 -3.08
C ARG A 85 16.25 5.30 -2.38
N ARG A 86 17.36 4.95 -3.02
CA ARG A 86 18.67 5.44 -2.62
C ARG A 86 19.19 6.41 -3.68
N ILE A 87 19.37 7.67 -3.31
CA ILE A 87 19.77 8.76 -4.20
C ILE A 87 21.03 9.41 -3.62
N GLY A 88 22.09 9.49 -4.41
CA GLY A 88 23.35 10.09 -3.94
C GLY A 88 23.92 9.44 -2.68
N GLY A 89 23.62 8.15 -2.45
CA GLY A 89 24.09 7.39 -1.29
C GLY A 89 23.24 7.54 -0.02
N ARG A 90 22.16 8.33 -0.02
CA ARG A 90 21.22 8.49 1.11
C ARG A 90 19.91 7.75 0.83
N TYR A 91 19.22 7.33 1.87
CA TYR A 91 17.83 6.89 1.79
C TYR A 91 16.93 8.11 1.61
N VAL A 92 16.04 8.02 0.65
CA VAL A 92 15.10 9.08 0.31
C VAL A 92 13.71 8.47 0.26
N ILE A 93 12.76 9.11 0.94
CA ILE A 93 11.34 8.85 0.75
C ILE A 93 10.71 10.10 0.18
N VAL A 94 10.01 9.96 -0.93
CA VAL A 94 9.15 10.99 -1.51
C VAL A 94 7.70 10.58 -1.34
N CYS A 95 6.82 11.55 -1.06
CA CYS A 95 5.43 11.27 -0.73
C CYS A 95 4.57 12.53 -0.89
N THR A 96 3.25 12.37 -0.75
CA THR A 96 2.27 13.45 -0.76
C THR A 96 1.47 13.46 0.53
N ILE A 97 1.26 14.64 1.15
CA ILE A 97 0.23 14.87 2.17
C ILE A 97 -1.01 15.39 1.50
N ALA A 98 -2.06 14.58 1.45
CA ALA A 98 -3.32 14.93 0.84
C ALA A 98 -4.34 15.47 1.85
N SER A 99 -5.29 16.26 1.36
CA SER A 99 -6.49 16.69 2.09
C SER A 99 -6.21 17.42 3.42
N ILE A 100 -5.32 18.41 3.39
CA ILE A 100 -5.05 19.26 4.56
C ILE A 100 -6.24 20.19 4.78
N ASN A 101 -6.85 20.16 5.99
CA ASN A 101 -7.86 21.10 6.44
C ASN A 101 -7.18 22.38 6.95
N GLU A 102 -7.03 23.36 6.07
CA GLU A 102 -6.35 24.62 6.40
C GLU A 102 -6.99 25.38 7.56
N GLU A 103 -8.33 25.33 7.71
CA GLU A 103 -9.02 26.00 8.80
C GLU A 103 -8.69 25.34 10.15
N ALA A 104 -8.67 24.02 10.21
CA ALA A 104 -8.23 23.28 11.38
C ALA A 104 -6.76 23.55 11.70
N ALA A 105 -5.89 23.59 10.68
CA ALA A 105 -4.47 23.91 10.83
C ALA A 105 -4.26 25.32 11.42
N ARG A 106 -4.95 26.34 10.91
CA ARG A 106 -4.91 27.71 11.46
C ARG A 106 -5.37 27.75 12.91
N ARG A 107 -6.46 27.05 13.25
CA ARG A 107 -6.91 26.93 14.65
C ARG A 107 -5.89 26.21 15.54
N GLY A 108 -5.17 25.24 14.99
CA GLY A 108 -4.09 24.50 15.66
C GLY A 108 -2.77 25.27 15.76
N GLY A 109 -2.72 26.52 15.28
CA GLY A 109 -1.57 27.42 15.39
C GLY A 109 -0.52 27.29 14.29
N VAL A 110 -0.86 26.66 13.16
CA VAL A 110 -0.02 26.62 11.95
C VAL A 110 0.00 28.00 11.32
N THR A 111 1.19 28.46 10.93
CA THR A 111 1.37 29.78 10.32
C THR A 111 0.97 29.79 8.85
N GLU A 112 0.64 30.99 8.32
CA GLU A 112 0.35 31.15 6.89
C GLU A 112 1.57 30.81 6.00
N GLU A 113 2.79 30.94 6.50
CA GLU A 113 4.01 30.58 5.80
C GLU A 113 4.12 29.05 5.63
N GLU A 114 3.85 28.29 6.69
CA GLU A 114 3.83 26.82 6.67
C GLU A 114 2.74 26.29 5.73
N LEU A 115 1.51 26.85 5.83
CA LEU A 115 0.41 26.50 4.92
C LEU A 115 0.76 26.82 3.46
N ALA A 116 1.33 27.99 3.20
CA ALA A 116 1.71 28.40 1.86
C ALA A 116 2.82 27.51 1.28
N ALA A 117 3.75 27.02 2.10
CA ALA A 117 4.80 26.09 1.65
C ALA A 117 4.19 24.74 1.22
N ALA A 118 3.31 24.16 2.03
CA ALA A 118 2.60 22.93 1.69
C ALA A 118 1.71 23.10 0.45
N ALA A 119 0.97 24.21 0.36
CA ALA A 119 0.08 24.49 -0.77
C ALA A 119 0.83 24.68 -2.10
N LYS A 120 1.99 25.34 -2.10
CA LYS A 120 2.82 25.51 -3.31
C LYS A 120 3.42 24.20 -3.81
N ALA A 121 3.60 23.24 -2.93
CA ALA A 121 4.05 21.89 -3.23
C ALA A 121 2.89 20.91 -3.48
N GLU A 122 1.64 21.35 -3.38
CA GLU A 122 0.45 20.48 -3.37
C GLU A 122 0.60 19.28 -2.42
N GLY A 123 1.25 19.50 -1.26
CA GLY A 123 1.53 18.47 -0.28
C GLY A 123 2.71 17.54 -0.61
N ASN A 124 3.39 17.73 -1.74
CA ASN A 124 4.50 16.88 -2.16
C ASN A 124 5.80 17.23 -1.43
N PHE A 125 6.45 16.21 -0.88
CA PHE A 125 7.66 16.40 -0.09
C PHE A 125 8.66 15.26 -0.26
N ALA A 126 9.90 15.53 0.17
CA ALA A 126 10.94 14.53 0.37
C ALA A 126 11.41 14.54 1.83
N ILE A 127 11.81 13.38 2.34
CA ILE A 127 12.57 13.22 3.57
C ILE A 127 13.77 12.33 3.30
N VAL A 128 14.86 12.57 4.02
CA VAL A 128 16.14 11.88 3.79
C VAL A 128 16.77 11.39 5.09
N ALA A 129 17.50 10.27 5.01
CA ALA A 129 18.28 9.74 6.11
C ALA A 129 19.55 9.04 5.60
N ASP A 130 20.56 8.95 6.46
CA ASP A 130 21.76 8.16 6.19
C ASP A 130 21.54 6.67 6.49
N GLU A 131 20.62 6.37 7.44
CA GLU A 131 20.22 5.03 7.84
C GLU A 131 18.70 4.89 7.81
N LEU A 132 18.17 3.68 7.53
CA LEU A 132 16.73 3.40 7.51
C LEU A 132 16.04 3.63 8.85
N GLU A 133 16.77 3.41 9.93
CA GLU A 133 16.32 3.65 11.29
C GLU A 133 16.26 5.15 11.64
N GLY A 134 16.73 6.02 10.74
CA GLY A 134 16.76 7.47 10.91
C GLY A 134 18.01 7.97 11.69
N PRO A 135 18.01 9.22 12.13
CA PRO A 135 16.88 10.16 12.07
C PRO A 135 16.59 10.66 10.64
N TRP A 136 15.33 10.84 10.30
CA TRP A 136 14.89 11.39 9.04
C TRP A 136 14.86 12.93 9.08
N SER A 137 15.45 13.55 8.07
CA SER A 137 15.52 15.00 7.88
C SER A 137 14.47 15.48 6.86
N GLY A 138 14.01 16.71 7.01
CA GLY A 138 12.97 17.33 6.17
C GLY A 138 11.80 17.81 7.04
N PRO A 139 10.57 17.95 6.53
CA PRO A 139 10.24 17.75 5.13
C PRO A 139 10.85 18.82 4.23
N TYR A 140 11.25 18.42 3.04
CA TYR A 140 11.61 19.31 1.95
C TYR A 140 10.42 19.38 1.00
N TRP A 141 9.69 20.49 1.02
CA TRP A 141 8.54 20.71 0.14
C TRP A 141 8.98 20.95 -1.30
N ILE A 142 8.40 20.24 -2.25
CA ILE A 142 8.76 20.33 -3.67
C ILE A 142 7.85 21.36 -4.36
N GLU A 143 8.25 22.62 -4.30
CA GLU A 143 7.46 23.71 -4.89
C GLU A 143 7.21 23.46 -6.39
N GLY A 144 5.95 23.52 -6.78
CA GLY A 144 5.50 23.29 -8.13
C GLY A 144 5.29 21.82 -8.51
N ALA A 145 5.50 20.85 -7.63
CA ALA A 145 5.09 19.47 -7.88
C ALA A 145 3.57 19.38 -7.83
N GLU A 146 2.94 18.99 -8.95
CA GLU A 146 1.48 18.93 -9.10
C GLU A 146 0.99 17.48 -9.10
N GLY A 147 0.05 17.15 -8.18
CA GLY A 147 -0.59 15.85 -8.09
C GLY A 147 -0.12 14.98 -6.93
N ILE A 148 -0.20 13.65 -7.08
CA ILE A 148 0.08 12.67 -6.03
C ILE A 148 1.02 11.57 -6.53
N ASP A 149 1.40 10.64 -5.66
CA ASP A 149 2.20 9.44 -5.92
C ASP A 149 3.56 9.75 -6.58
N PRO A 150 4.42 10.53 -5.94
CA PRO A 150 5.71 10.85 -6.51
C PRO A 150 6.66 9.66 -6.50
N ASP A 151 7.41 9.49 -7.59
CA ASP A 151 8.60 8.64 -7.68
C ASP A 151 9.86 9.51 -7.79
N ILE A 152 10.98 8.97 -7.32
CA ILE A 152 12.29 9.57 -7.49
C ILE A 152 13.26 8.55 -8.09
N PHE A 153 13.88 8.92 -9.20
CA PHE A 153 14.69 8.01 -10.00
C PHE A 153 16.01 8.66 -10.38
N GLU A 154 17.14 8.03 -10.04
CA GLU A 154 18.48 8.42 -10.50
C GLU A 154 18.85 7.58 -11.72
N ASP A 155 19.11 8.26 -12.84
CA ASP A 155 19.43 7.60 -14.10
C ASP A 155 20.95 7.43 -14.31
N CYS A 156 21.32 6.66 -15.33
CA CYS A 156 22.72 6.28 -15.64
C CYS A 156 23.65 7.47 -15.96
N ASP A 157 23.11 8.62 -16.32
CA ASP A 157 23.82 9.87 -16.55
C ASP A 157 23.98 10.73 -15.28
N GLY A 158 23.49 10.24 -14.14
CA GLY A 158 23.48 10.94 -12.85
C GLY A 158 22.37 11.99 -12.73
N ALA A 159 21.48 12.09 -13.71
CA ALA A 159 20.30 12.94 -13.57
C ALA A 159 19.26 12.28 -12.65
N VAL A 160 18.68 13.09 -11.78
CA VAL A 160 17.60 12.66 -10.89
C VAL A 160 16.29 13.22 -11.39
N TYR A 161 15.26 12.38 -11.44
CA TYR A 161 13.93 12.70 -11.93
C TYR A 161 12.90 12.58 -10.81
N TRP A 162 12.01 13.56 -10.75
CA TRP A 162 10.75 13.53 -10.05
C TRP A 162 9.66 13.14 -11.04
N THR A 163 8.88 12.11 -10.73
CA THR A 163 7.81 11.62 -11.61
C THR A 163 6.56 11.41 -10.77
N GLN A 164 5.40 11.89 -11.22
CA GLN A 164 4.15 11.71 -10.48
C GLN A 164 2.92 11.80 -11.37
N THR A 165 1.75 11.46 -10.79
CA THR A 165 0.46 11.58 -11.45
C THR A 165 -0.23 12.88 -11.09
N ARG A 166 -1.04 13.42 -12.04
CA ARG A 166 -1.95 14.53 -11.82
C ARG A 166 -3.20 14.36 -12.69
N PRO A 167 -4.29 15.10 -12.43
CA PRO A 167 -5.40 15.19 -13.37
C PRO A 167 -4.90 15.65 -14.76
N ALA A 168 -5.35 15.00 -15.83
CA ALA A 168 -4.96 15.38 -17.17
C ALA A 168 -5.45 16.81 -17.50
N LEU A 169 -4.58 17.65 -18.08
CA LEU A 169 -4.94 19.02 -18.42
C LEU A 169 -5.95 19.10 -19.58
N ASP A 170 -5.95 18.10 -20.46
CA ASP A 170 -6.89 17.97 -21.58
C ASP A 170 -7.46 16.53 -21.57
N PRO A 171 -8.37 16.21 -20.63
CA PRO A 171 -8.87 14.87 -20.44
C PRO A 171 -9.75 14.44 -21.62
N GLN A 172 -9.52 13.21 -22.12
CA GLN A 172 -10.33 12.57 -23.15
C GLN A 172 -11.52 11.82 -22.58
N TRP A 173 -11.50 11.51 -21.28
CA TRP A 173 -12.58 10.92 -20.50
C TRP A 173 -12.59 11.47 -19.08
N GLU A 174 -13.70 11.37 -18.40
CA GLU A 174 -13.83 11.80 -17.01
C GLU A 174 -12.89 11.00 -16.09
N GLY A 175 -12.17 11.69 -15.21
CA GLY A 175 -11.22 11.09 -14.27
C GLY A 175 -9.87 10.70 -14.89
N GLN A 176 -9.60 11.08 -16.16
CA GLN A 176 -8.29 10.82 -16.74
C GLN A 176 -7.19 11.56 -15.98
N THR A 177 -6.13 10.84 -15.66
CA THR A 177 -4.87 11.36 -15.13
C THR A 177 -3.76 11.25 -16.17
N GLU A 178 -2.65 11.90 -15.90
CA GLU A 178 -1.44 11.80 -16.69
C GLU A 178 -0.20 11.73 -15.80
N ILE A 179 0.79 10.95 -16.24
CA ILE A 179 2.09 10.85 -15.59
C ILE A 179 3.03 11.85 -16.25
N TRP A 180 3.64 12.69 -15.44
CA TRP A 180 4.67 13.63 -15.89
C TRP A 180 5.99 13.39 -15.16
N THR A 181 7.09 13.76 -15.78
CA THR A 181 8.43 13.70 -15.21
C THR A 181 9.19 15.00 -15.42
N GLN A 182 10.05 15.34 -14.48
CA GLN A 182 10.94 16.50 -14.53
C GLN A 182 12.22 16.21 -13.75
N ARG A 183 13.33 16.77 -14.20
CA ARG A 183 14.56 16.68 -13.42
C ARG A 183 14.43 17.46 -12.12
N ILE A 184 15.05 16.93 -11.05
CA ILE A 184 15.12 17.56 -9.74
C ILE A 184 16.58 17.61 -9.26
N ASP A 185 16.93 18.67 -8.55
CA ASP A 185 18.20 18.74 -7.82
C ASP A 185 18.01 18.11 -6.43
N PRO A 186 18.61 16.95 -6.13
CA PRO A 186 18.42 16.25 -4.86
C PRO A 186 19.15 16.90 -3.67
N GLU A 187 20.00 17.93 -3.91
CA GLU A 187 20.63 18.69 -2.84
C GLU A 187 19.76 19.87 -2.36
N THR A 188 19.07 20.51 -3.30
CA THR A 188 18.20 21.67 -3.01
C THR A 188 16.71 21.33 -2.99
N TRP A 189 16.33 20.15 -3.47
CA TRP A 189 14.94 19.69 -3.62
C TRP A 189 14.11 20.61 -4.51
N THR A 190 14.74 21.12 -5.60
CA THR A 190 14.14 22.05 -6.53
C THR A 190 14.00 21.43 -7.91
N LEU A 191 12.80 21.53 -8.50
CA LEU A 191 12.56 21.09 -9.88
C LEU A 191 13.39 21.94 -10.86
N ILE A 192 14.09 21.27 -11.77
CA ILE A 192 15.00 21.92 -12.72
C ILE A 192 14.24 22.22 -14.02
N ASN A 193 14.16 23.50 -14.35
CA ASN A 193 13.71 23.93 -15.66
C ASN A 193 14.94 24.12 -16.57
N ASP A 194 15.26 23.12 -17.38
CA ASP A 194 16.41 23.15 -18.30
C ASP A 194 16.03 23.59 -19.71
N GLY A 195 14.84 24.12 -19.90
CA GLY A 195 14.37 24.69 -21.17
C GLY A 195 14.12 23.67 -22.29
N GLN A 196 14.09 22.37 -21.95
CA GLN A 196 13.90 21.31 -22.96
C GLN A 196 12.46 21.16 -23.42
N ALA A 197 11.51 21.45 -22.53
CA ALA A 197 10.10 21.53 -22.90
C ALA A 197 9.69 22.99 -23.08
N ALA A 198 8.75 23.24 -23.95
CA ALA A 198 8.13 24.56 -24.03
C ALA A 198 7.35 24.77 -22.72
N GLY A 199 7.93 25.55 -21.79
CA GLY A 199 7.27 25.80 -20.49
C GLY A 199 8.21 25.66 -19.30
N ASP A 200 7.81 24.87 -18.33
CA ASP A 200 8.43 24.72 -17.00
C ASP A 200 9.40 23.53 -16.86
N GLY A 201 9.68 22.81 -17.92
CA GLY A 201 10.60 21.65 -17.94
C GLY A 201 9.92 20.30 -17.71
N ARG A 202 8.61 20.26 -17.52
CA ARG A 202 7.84 19.03 -17.36
C ARG A 202 7.58 18.34 -18.68
N THR A 203 7.60 17.01 -18.64
CA THR A 203 7.29 16.16 -19.77
C THR A 203 6.23 15.15 -19.37
N VAL A 204 5.06 15.18 -20.00
CA VAL A 204 4.05 14.12 -19.85
C VAL A 204 4.55 12.89 -20.60
N ILE A 205 4.69 11.78 -19.89
CA ILE A 205 5.25 10.53 -20.43
C ILE A 205 4.21 9.44 -20.62
N TRP A 206 3.06 9.51 -19.92
CA TRP A 206 1.97 8.56 -20.03
C TRP A 206 0.62 9.18 -19.69
N ARG A 207 -0.48 8.66 -20.26
CA ARG A 207 -1.85 9.17 -20.04
C ARG A 207 -2.87 8.03 -19.83
N GLY A 208 -2.45 6.89 -19.39
CA GLY A 208 -3.27 5.70 -19.22
C GLY A 208 -3.43 4.89 -20.52
N TYR A 209 -3.84 3.65 -20.37
CA TYR A 209 -3.97 2.69 -21.48
C TYR A 209 -5.18 2.97 -22.40
N GLY A 210 -6.09 3.81 -21.98
CA GLY A 210 -7.00 4.49 -22.91
C GLY A 210 -8.35 3.84 -23.15
N VAL A 211 -8.90 3.04 -22.26
CA VAL A 211 -10.29 2.58 -22.38
C VAL A 211 -10.95 2.77 -21.02
N ASP A 212 -11.49 3.96 -20.77
CA ASP A 212 -12.18 4.30 -19.52
C ASP A 212 -11.44 3.84 -18.24
N ALA A 213 -10.14 3.52 -18.37
CA ALA A 213 -9.27 3.28 -17.25
C ALA A 213 -8.94 4.64 -16.63
N VAL A 214 -9.71 4.98 -15.63
CA VAL A 214 -9.49 6.17 -14.83
C VAL A 214 -8.21 5.99 -14.01
N TRP A 215 -7.55 7.10 -13.66
CA TRP A 215 -6.38 7.16 -12.79
C TRP A 215 -5.23 6.23 -13.21
N ALA A 216 -4.41 6.69 -14.15
CA ALA A 216 -3.04 6.24 -14.28
C ALA A 216 -2.25 6.91 -13.14
N GLU A 217 -1.80 6.13 -12.16
CA GLU A 217 -1.20 6.60 -10.91
C GLU A 217 -0.05 5.70 -10.46
N GLY A 218 0.58 5.96 -9.31
CA GLY A 218 1.65 5.14 -8.76
C GLY A 218 2.82 4.90 -9.71
N PRO A 219 3.37 5.93 -10.38
CA PRO A 219 4.44 5.72 -11.36
C PRO A 219 5.75 5.34 -10.67
N HIS A 220 6.45 4.35 -11.23
CA HIS A 220 7.81 4.02 -10.85
C HIS A 220 8.70 3.88 -12.08
N LEU A 221 9.87 4.54 -12.08
CA LEU A 221 10.86 4.45 -13.15
C LEU A 221 12.01 3.52 -12.75
N TYR A 222 12.43 2.68 -13.69
CA TYR A 222 13.56 1.76 -13.49
C TYR A 222 14.45 1.69 -14.71
N ARG A 223 15.76 1.70 -14.49
CA ARG A 223 16.72 1.37 -15.54
C ARG A 223 17.03 -0.12 -15.54
N ILE A 224 16.75 -0.77 -16.65
CA ILE A 224 17.06 -2.19 -16.86
C ILE A 224 17.72 -2.31 -18.23
N GLY A 225 19.02 -2.61 -18.24
CA GLY A 225 19.83 -2.56 -19.46
C GLY A 225 19.82 -1.16 -20.09
N ASP A 226 19.58 -1.09 -21.40
CA ASP A 226 19.53 0.15 -22.17
C ASP A 226 18.14 0.81 -22.19
N TYR A 227 17.22 0.32 -21.36
CA TYR A 227 15.84 0.81 -21.31
C TYR A 227 15.52 1.47 -19.97
N VAL A 228 14.67 2.51 -20.02
CA VAL A 228 13.93 2.99 -18.86
C VAL A 228 12.52 2.43 -18.95
N TYR A 229 12.12 1.71 -17.90
CA TYR A 229 10.77 1.18 -17.74
C TYR A 229 9.97 2.13 -16.87
N LEU A 230 8.69 2.27 -17.20
CA LEU A 230 7.68 2.92 -16.39
C LEU A 230 6.65 1.86 -16.00
N PHE A 231 6.39 1.72 -14.71
CA PHE A 231 5.28 0.96 -14.17
C PHE A 231 4.24 1.94 -13.66
N THR A 232 2.96 1.63 -13.82
CA THR A 232 1.85 2.45 -13.33
C THR A 232 0.69 1.58 -12.88
N ALA A 233 0.02 2.00 -11.82
CA ALA A 233 -1.31 1.51 -11.49
C ALA A 233 -2.35 2.17 -12.40
N GLU A 234 -3.36 1.42 -12.82
CA GLU A 234 -4.48 1.96 -13.58
C GLU A 234 -5.81 1.33 -13.11
N GLY A 235 -6.91 2.06 -13.28
CA GLY A 235 -8.26 1.63 -12.93
C GLY A 235 -8.73 2.10 -11.55
N GLY A 236 -7.88 2.82 -10.80
CA GLY A 236 -8.15 3.21 -9.42
C GLY A 236 -7.98 2.07 -8.42
N THR A 237 -7.99 2.38 -7.12
CA THR A 237 -7.74 1.44 -6.02
C THR A 237 -8.92 0.52 -5.69
N SER A 238 -9.79 0.25 -6.65
CA SER A 238 -10.99 -0.56 -6.52
C SER A 238 -10.89 -1.85 -7.36
N PHE A 239 -12.03 -2.45 -7.68
CA PHE A 239 -12.13 -3.73 -8.39
C PHE A 239 -11.42 -3.74 -9.76
N GLU A 240 -11.37 -2.61 -10.46
CA GLU A 240 -10.73 -2.45 -11.76
C GLU A 240 -9.21 -2.30 -11.70
N HIS A 241 -8.63 -2.24 -10.51
CA HIS A 241 -7.21 -1.99 -10.28
C HIS A 241 -6.31 -2.97 -11.04
N SER A 242 -5.23 -2.44 -11.58
CA SER A 242 -4.32 -3.20 -12.42
C SER A 242 -2.94 -2.55 -12.48
N GLU A 243 -1.93 -3.31 -12.88
CA GLU A 243 -0.56 -2.87 -13.06
C GLU A 243 -0.17 -2.91 -14.53
N MET A 244 0.45 -1.84 -15.02
CA MET A 244 0.90 -1.67 -16.40
C MET A 244 2.42 -1.56 -16.46
N ALA A 245 3.00 -1.92 -17.60
CA ALA A 245 4.41 -1.72 -17.89
C ALA A 245 4.61 -1.08 -19.27
N MET A 246 5.41 -0.04 -19.32
CA MET A 246 5.86 0.66 -20.51
C MET A 246 7.38 0.79 -20.48
N ARG A 247 8.00 1.11 -21.62
CA ARG A 247 9.44 1.34 -21.66
C ARG A 247 9.85 2.26 -22.81
N VAL A 248 11.01 2.89 -22.65
CA VAL A 248 11.70 3.67 -23.68
C VAL A 248 13.14 3.20 -23.81
N PHE A 249 13.66 3.13 -25.05
CA PHE A 249 15.08 2.88 -25.29
C PHE A 249 15.89 4.15 -24.99
N ALA A 250 16.74 4.11 -24.00
CA ALA A 250 17.44 5.27 -23.45
C ALA A 250 18.89 4.92 -23.03
N PRO A 251 19.75 4.44 -23.95
CA PRO A 251 21.10 3.98 -23.61
C PRO A 251 22.02 5.09 -23.07
N GLN A 252 21.67 6.35 -23.29
CA GLN A 252 22.42 7.54 -22.83
C GLN A 252 21.68 8.33 -21.76
N GLY A 253 20.66 7.76 -21.16
CA GLY A 253 19.80 8.42 -20.18
C GLY A 253 18.47 8.88 -20.76
N LEU A 254 17.49 9.06 -19.85
CA LEU A 254 16.13 9.48 -20.19
C LEU A 254 16.10 10.86 -20.83
N LYS A 255 16.98 11.78 -20.39
CA LYS A 255 17.11 13.12 -20.98
C LYS A 255 17.41 13.03 -22.47
N ALA A 256 18.42 12.26 -22.86
CA ALA A 256 18.81 12.10 -24.25
C ALA A 256 17.72 11.43 -25.09
N ALA A 257 16.96 10.51 -24.51
CA ALA A 257 15.81 9.89 -25.18
C ALA A 257 14.68 10.91 -25.44
N ILE A 258 14.35 11.76 -24.48
CA ILE A 258 13.38 12.85 -24.63
C ILE A 258 13.83 13.84 -25.71
N GLU A 259 15.09 14.30 -25.67
CA GLU A 259 15.65 15.22 -26.66
C GLU A 259 15.61 14.64 -28.09
N THR A 260 16.00 13.36 -28.23
CA THR A 260 15.99 12.68 -29.53
C THR A 260 14.57 12.54 -30.06
N PHE A 261 13.62 12.22 -29.22
CA PHE A 261 12.21 12.12 -29.59
C PHE A 261 11.66 13.48 -30.07
N LEU A 262 11.93 14.56 -29.33
CA LEU A 262 11.51 15.92 -29.69
C LEU A 262 12.13 16.39 -31.01
N ALA A 263 13.41 16.11 -31.22
CA ALA A 263 14.08 16.42 -32.49
C ALA A 263 13.44 15.66 -33.65
N GLY A 264 13.14 14.37 -33.50
CA GLY A 264 12.47 13.54 -34.51
C GLY A 264 11.06 14.04 -34.85
N ILE A 265 10.31 14.50 -33.86
CA ILE A 265 9.00 15.13 -34.09
C ILE A 265 9.13 16.41 -34.89
N ALA A 266 10.10 17.26 -34.58
CA ALA A 266 10.35 18.52 -35.27
C ALA A 266 10.76 18.28 -36.75
N GLU A 267 11.64 17.30 -37.01
CA GLU A 267 12.04 16.90 -38.36
C GLU A 267 10.87 16.35 -39.18
N ALA A 268 9.97 15.59 -38.54
CA ALA A 268 8.77 15.07 -39.20
C ALA A 268 7.71 16.13 -39.47
N GLY A 269 7.91 17.37 -39.05
CA GLY A 269 6.95 18.46 -39.20
C GLY A 269 5.67 18.27 -38.40
N VAL A 270 5.72 17.40 -37.38
CA VAL A 270 4.61 17.21 -36.43
C VAL A 270 4.67 18.36 -35.44
N THR A 271 3.66 19.20 -35.44
CA THR A 271 3.54 20.27 -34.46
C THR A 271 2.95 19.66 -33.17
N ILE A 272 3.75 19.62 -32.12
CA ILE A 272 3.20 19.48 -30.78
C ILE A 272 2.53 20.81 -30.46
N PRO A 273 1.25 20.89 -30.13
CA PRO A 273 0.61 22.13 -29.75
C PRO A 273 1.46 22.79 -28.65
N ALA A 274 1.79 24.07 -28.85
CA ALA A 274 2.45 24.81 -27.78
C ALA A 274 1.53 24.82 -26.58
N PRO A 275 2.04 24.47 -25.38
CA PRO A 275 1.24 24.53 -24.17
C PRO A 275 0.71 25.95 -23.96
N ARG A 276 -0.51 26.09 -23.49
CA ARG A 276 -1.04 27.38 -23.00
C ARG A 276 -0.25 27.78 -21.76
N GLU A 277 -0.36 29.05 -21.38
CA GLU A 277 0.28 29.52 -20.14
C GLU A 277 -0.19 28.61 -18.97
N GLY A 278 0.75 27.94 -18.30
CA GLY A 278 0.49 26.93 -17.27
C GLY A 278 0.29 25.49 -17.76
N GLU A 279 0.27 25.24 -19.07
CA GLU A 279 0.26 23.88 -19.62
C GLU A 279 1.67 23.32 -19.80
N HIS A 280 1.79 22.01 -19.73
CA HIS A 280 3.05 21.30 -19.88
C HIS A 280 3.18 20.64 -21.26
N CYS A 281 4.41 20.35 -21.65
CA CYS A 281 4.67 19.68 -22.92
C CYS A 281 4.07 18.26 -22.93
N LEU A 282 3.13 18.01 -23.82
CA LEU A 282 2.49 16.71 -23.99
C LEU A 282 3.34 15.82 -24.90
N LEU A 283 4.22 15.02 -24.31
CA LEU A 283 4.89 13.92 -25.00
C LEU A 283 4.11 12.63 -24.75
N GLY A 284 3.23 12.30 -25.63
CA GLY A 284 2.61 11.00 -25.51
C GLY A 284 1.12 11.03 -25.34
N THR A 285 0.52 10.62 -26.35
CA THR A 285 -0.68 9.82 -26.41
C THR A 285 -0.18 8.50 -26.92
N HIS A 286 -0.45 7.40 -26.21
CA HIS A 286 -0.19 6.04 -26.67
C HIS A 286 1.11 5.85 -27.49
N ASP A 287 2.11 5.21 -26.92
CA ASP A 287 3.28 4.66 -27.63
C ASP A 287 4.23 5.63 -28.33
N ARG A 288 4.26 6.92 -27.99
CA ARG A 288 5.16 7.85 -28.71
C ARG A 288 6.56 7.85 -28.14
N LEU A 289 6.73 8.14 -26.84
CA LEU A 289 8.03 8.08 -26.18
C LEU A 289 8.17 6.74 -25.47
N PHE A 290 7.26 6.43 -24.54
CA PHE A 290 7.17 5.13 -23.88
C PHE A 290 6.28 4.18 -24.67
N HIS A 291 6.78 2.98 -24.95
CA HIS A 291 6.04 1.92 -25.62
C HIS A 291 5.40 0.99 -24.61
N ALA A 292 4.10 0.78 -24.74
CA ALA A 292 3.36 -0.09 -23.86
C ALA A 292 3.66 -1.58 -24.13
N ASN A 293 3.69 -2.37 -23.07
CA ASN A 293 3.69 -3.82 -23.19
C ASN A 293 2.36 -4.27 -23.83
N LYS A 294 2.44 -5.07 -24.88
CA LYS A 294 1.25 -5.60 -25.56
C LYS A 294 0.43 -6.57 -24.71
N LYS A 295 0.99 -6.99 -23.57
CA LYS A 295 0.33 -7.89 -22.61
C LYS A 295 -0.29 -7.13 -21.42
N ASN A 296 -0.24 -5.79 -21.41
CA ASN A 296 -0.88 -5.01 -20.36
C ASN A 296 -2.38 -5.32 -20.24
N PRO A 297 -2.92 -5.37 -19.00
CA PRO A 297 -2.21 -5.25 -17.73
C PRO A 297 -1.32 -6.46 -17.45
N ILE A 298 -0.13 -6.23 -16.85
CA ILE A 298 0.77 -7.30 -16.45
C ILE A 298 0.32 -8.00 -15.16
N LEU A 299 -0.53 -7.35 -14.38
CA LEU A 299 -1.17 -7.89 -13.19
C LEU A 299 -2.53 -7.24 -13.00
N THR A 300 -3.56 -8.04 -12.75
CA THR A 300 -4.88 -7.61 -12.29
C THR A 300 -5.71 -8.81 -11.84
N HIS A 301 -6.64 -8.63 -10.92
CA HIS A 301 -7.60 -9.66 -10.52
C HIS A 301 -9.03 -9.41 -11.05
N ARG A 302 -9.30 -8.25 -11.67
CA ARG A 302 -10.63 -7.85 -12.16
C ARG A 302 -11.32 -8.87 -13.05
N HIS A 303 -10.58 -9.72 -13.77
CA HIS A 303 -11.12 -10.74 -14.67
C HIS A 303 -11.26 -12.12 -14.01
N LEU A 304 -10.87 -12.27 -12.73
CA LEU A 304 -11.02 -13.53 -11.99
C LEU A 304 -12.42 -13.70 -11.39
N GLY A 305 -13.21 -12.61 -11.35
CA GLY A 305 -14.60 -12.59 -10.89
C GLY A 305 -14.75 -12.44 -9.38
N LEU A 306 -15.98 -12.20 -8.93
CA LEU A 306 -16.32 -11.86 -7.55
C LEU A 306 -16.12 -13.00 -6.52
N ASN A 307 -15.74 -14.20 -6.95
CA ASN A 307 -15.41 -15.28 -6.04
C ASN A 307 -13.93 -15.33 -5.66
N GLU A 308 -13.12 -14.49 -6.31
CA GLU A 308 -11.74 -14.32 -5.97
C GLU A 308 -11.62 -13.60 -4.62
N PRO A 309 -10.96 -14.20 -3.61
CA PRO A 309 -10.90 -13.60 -2.28
C PRO A 309 -9.97 -12.39 -2.17
N VAL A 310 -9.02 -12.24 -3.11
CA VAL A 310 -8.12 -11.08 -3.17
C VAL A 310 -8.46 -10.26 -4.40
N GLN A 311 -8.86 -9.03 -4.20
CA GLN A 311 -9.26 -8.09 -5.25
C GLN A 311 -8.36 -6.86 -5.25
N CYS A 312 -8.64 -5.90 -6.13
CA CYS A 312 -8.03 -4.57 -6.15
C CYS A 312 -6.49 -4.59 -6.27
N VAL A 313 -5.94 -5.58 -6.99
CA VAL A 313 -4.48 -5.80 -7.08
C VAL A 313 -3.86 -4.87 -8.10
N GLY A 314 -2.90 -4.07 -7.66
CA GLY A 314 -2.15 -3.10 -8.48
C GLY A 314 -1.20 -2.27 -7.61
N HIS A 315 -0.75 -1.13 -8.11
CA HIS A 315 0.18 -0.21 -7.45
C HIS A 315 1.44 -0.95 -7.00
N GLY A 316 2.17 -1.48 -8.00
CA GLY A 316 3.29 -2.37 -7.78
C GLY A 316 4.65 -1.68 -7.89
N ASP A 317 5.56 -2.04 -6.98
CA ASP A 317 6.97 -1.66 -7.04
C ASP A 317 7.83 -2.92 -7.28
N ILE A 318 8.89 -2.84 -8.08
CA ILE A 318 9.72 -3.98 -8.44
C ILE A 318 11.11 -3.91 -7.81
N LEU A 319 11.67 -5.10 -7.56
CA LEU A 319 12.97 -5.26 -6.93
C LEU A 319 13.77 -6.37 -7.59
N HIS A 320 15.06 -6.15 -7.78
CA HIS A 320 16.01 -7.20 -8.12
C HIS A 320 16.82 -7.63 -6.89
N HIS A 321 16.48 -8.81 -6.35
CA HIS A 321 17.25 -9.42 -5.28
C HIS A 321 18.47 -10.17 -5.86
N PRO A 322 19.68 -10.02 -5.30
CA PRO A 322 20.91 -10.57 -5.90
C PRO A 322 20.91 -12.08 -6.14
N THR A 323 20.22 -12.85 -5.29
CA THR A 323 20.17 -14.31 -5.35
C THR A 323 18.79 -14.86 -5.68
N LEU A 324 17.72 -14.10 -5.42
CA LEU A 324 16.34 -14.56 -5.62
C LEU A 324 15.70 -13.99 -6.91
N GLY A 325 16.46 -13.19 -7.69
CA GLY A 325 15.99 -12.63 -8.96
C GLY A 325 14.96 -11.51 -8.77
N TRP A 326 14.08 -11.32 -9.75
CA TRP A 326 13.13 -10.23 -9.78
C TRP A 326 11.85 -10.55 -9.00
N TRP A 327 11.34 -9.53 -8.32
CA TRP A 327 10.12 -9.59 -7.51
C TRP A 327 9.30 -8.32 -7.68
N MET A 328 8.00 -8.45 -7.49
CA MET A 328 7.06 -7.33 -7.38
C MET A 328 6.37 -7.42 -6.02
N VAL A 329 6.28 -6.29 -5.33
CA VAL A 329 5.29 -6.06 -4.27
C VAL A 329 4.14 -5.25 -4.87
N SER A 330 2.91 -5.53 -4.51
CA SER A 330 1.76 -4.70 -4.86
C SER A 330 0.76 -4.70 -3.72
N LEU A 331 -0.14 -3.74 -3.70
CA LEU A 331 -1.27 -3.80 -2.80
C LEU A 331 -2.33 -4.78 -3.32
N GLY A 332 -3.16 -5.27 -2.42
CA GLY A 332 -4.36 -6.03 -2.68
C GLY A 332 -5.31 -5.93 -1.49
N VAL A 333 -6.55 -6.33 -1.69
CA VAL A 333 -7.61 -6.29 -0.66
C VAL A 333 -8.14 -7.70 -0.46
N ARG A 334 -8.13 -8.17 0.79
CA ARG A 334 -8.85 -9.39 1.17
C ARG A 334 -10.32 -9.06 1.38
N GLU A 335 -11.17 -9.66 0.55
CA GLU A 335 -12.59 -9.38 0.54
C GLU A 335 -13.39 -10.39 1.35
N THR A 336 -14.31 -9.89 2.15
CA THR A 336 -15.32 -10.67 2.86
C THR A 336 -16.64 -10.60 2.11
N LYS A 337 -17.29 -11.74 1.90
CA LYS A 337 -18.62 -11.78 1.26
C LYS A 337 -19.67 -11.21 2.21
N GLY A 338 -20.37 -10.18 1.74
CA GLY A 338 -21.52 -9.62 2.43
C GLY A 338 -22.77 -10.51 2.39
N ALA A 339 -23.86 -10.01 2.92
CA ALA A 339 -25.13 -10.73 2.99
C ALA A 339 -25.83 -10.84 1.64
N ASN A 340 -25.58 -9.90 0.73
CA ASN A 340 -26.21 -9.86 -0.57
C ASN A 340 -25.37 -10.57 -1.64
N PRO A 341 -25.98 -11.18 -2.66
CA PRO A 341 -25.24 -11.76 -3.77
C PRO A 341 -24.37 -10.71 -4.48
N GLY A 342 -23.07 -10.99 -4.59
CA GLY A 342 -22.10 -10.10 -5.23
C GLY A 342 -21.61 -8.95 -4.38
N GLU A 343 -22.05 -8.85 -3.12
CA GLU A 343 -21.53 -7.88 -2.15
C GLU A 343 -20.18 -8.35 -1.62
N LEU A 344 -19.17 -7.50 -1.79
CA LEU A 344 -17.83 -7.66 -1.24
C LEU A 344 -17.58 -6.53 -0.25
N LEU A 345 -16.94 -6.82 0.86
CA LEU A 345 -16.69 -5.89 1.96
C LEU A 345 -15.24 -6.02 2.43
N SER A 346 -14.59 -4.90 2.63
CA SER A 346 -13.21 -4.83 3.10
C SER A 346 -13.13 -4.09 4.43
N TYR A 347 -12.59 -4.74 5.46
CA TYR A 347 -12.41 -4.18 6.79
C TYR A 347 -10.92 -3.93 7.12
N LEU A 348 -10.03 -4.66 6.47
CA LEU A 348 -8.60 -4.65 6.79
C LEU A 348 -7.85 -3.55 6.04
N GLY A 349 -8.47 -2.97 5.01
CA GLY A 349 -7.82 -2.06 4.09
C GLY A 349 -6.93 -2.79 3.09
N ARG A 350 -5.99 -2.07 2.50
CA ARG A 350 -5.07 -2.58 1.48
C ARG A 350 -3.81 -3.13 2.13
N GLU A 351 -3.39 -4.31 1.70
CA GLU A 351 -2.30 -5.09 2.27
C GLU A 351 -1.24 -5.40 1.20
N PRO A 352 0.06 -5.55 1.56
CA PRO A 352 1.11 -5.86 0.60
C PRO A 352 1.19 -7.36 0.27
N PHE A 353 1.21 -7.65 -1.02
CA PHE A 353 1.37 -8.99 -1.62
C PHE A 353 2.64 -9.03 -2.46
N ILE A 354 3.36 -10.14 -2.47
CA ILE A 354 4.56 -10.31 -3.28
C ILE A 354 4.41 -11.43 -4.32
N ALA A 355 5.05 -11.24 -5.45
CA ALA A 355 5.17 -12.26 -6.49
C ALA A 355 6.55 -12.24 -7.14
N PRO A 356 7.12 -13.41 -7.51
CA PRO A 356 8.30 -13.44 -8.34
C PRO A 356 7.98 -12.97 -9.75
N MET A 357 8.97 -12.35 -10.40
CA MET A 357 8.88 -11.90 -11.78
C MET A 357 9.96 -12.54 -12.64
N THR A 358 9.68 -12.69 -13.93
CA THR A 358 10.66 -13.03 -14.95
C THR A 358 10.58 -12.02 -16.09
N TRP A 359 11.56 -12.06 -16.98
CA TRP A 359 11.60 -11.21 -18.17
C TRP A 359 11.54 -12.08 -19.41
N GLU A 360 10.72 -11.70 -20.39
CA GLU A 360 10.61 -12.42 -21.64
C GLU A 360 10.46 -11.48 -22.83
N HIS A 361 10.97 -11.92 -23.96
CA HIS A 361 10.77 -11.21 -25.22
C HIS A 361 9.40 -11.54 -25.79
N ASN A 362 8.68 -10.52 -26.24
CA ASN A 362 7.40 -10.72 -26.90
C ASN A 362 7.63 -11.39 -28.28
N PRO A 363 7.10 -12.58 -28.55
CA PRO A 363 7.31 -13.29 -29.81
C PRO A 363 6.95 -12.50 -31.05
N SER A 364 5.96 -11.61 -30.96
CA SER A 364 5.55 -10.75 -32.08
C SER A 364 6.56 -9.66 -32.42
N SER A 365 7.55 -9.42 -31.56
CA SER A 365 8.64 -8.45 -31.77
C SER A 365 9.92 -9.10 -32.23
N TRP A 366 9.97 -10.43 -32.34
CA TRP A 366 11.16 -11.13 -32.78
C TRP A 366 11.47 -10.82 -34.25
N LYS A 367 12.67 -10.37 -34.49
CA LYS A 367 13.28 -10.43 -35.82
C LYS A 367 13.81 -11.85 -36.02
N LEU A 368 13.48 -12.46 -37.15
CA LEU A 368 14.02 -13.77 -37.49
C LEU A 368 15.27 -13.56 -38.36
N ASP A 369 16.30 -14.37 -38.10
CA ASP A 369 17.46 -14.47 -38.98
C ASP A 369 17.11 -15.19 -40.30
N GLY A 370 18.05 -15.26 -41.23
CA GLY A 370 17.85 -15.98 -42.51
C GLY A 370 17.55 -17.46 -42.38
N GLY A 371 17.69 -18.06 -41.20
CA GLY A 371 17.38 -19.45 -40.86
C GLY A 371 16.06 -19.62 -40.10
N GLY A 372 15.36 -18.51 -39.78
CA GLY A 372 14.12 -18.52 -39.02
C GLY A 372 14.30 -18.58 -37.51
N ALA A 373 15.50 -18.42 -36.98
CA ALA A 373 15.76 -18.31 -35.55
C ALA A 373 15.54 -16.88 -35.05
N PRO A 374 15.03 -16.68 -33.82
CA PRO A 374 14.87 -15.37 -33.25
C PRO A 374 16.23 -14.68 -33.08
N VAL A 375 16.33 -13.45 -33.60
CA VAL A 375 17.47 -12.56 -33.29
C VAL A 375 17.04 -11.68 -32.13
N LEU A 376 17.56 -11.97 -30.94
CA LEU A 376 17.36 -11.14 -29.75
C LEU A 376 18.45 -10.09 -29.68
N ASP A 377 18.08 -8.86 -29.40
CA ASP A 377 19.05 -7.83 -29.05
C ASP A 377 19.61 -8.16 -27.66
N PRO A 378 20.93 -8.40 -27.51
CA PRO A 378 21.51 -8.72 -26.21
C PRO A 378 21.31 -7.65 -25.14
N GLY A 379 21.04 -6.40 -25.54
CA GLY A 379 20.76 -5.27 -24.66
C GLY A 379 19.26 -5.11 -24.30
N ASP A 380 18.37 -5.90 -24.92
CA ASP A 380 16.94 -5.85 -24.63
C ASP A 380 16.56 -6.87 -23.55
N PRO A 381 16.23 -6.46 -22.32
CA PRO A 381 15.83 -7.36 -21.24
C PRO A 381 14.46 -8.03 -21.48
N GLY A 382 13.67 -7.56 -22.44
CA GLY A 382 12.31 -8.04 -22.69
C GLY A 382 11.26 -7.27 -21.90
N TRP A 383 10.18 -7.98 -21.50
CA TRP A 383 9.06 -7.47 -20.78
C TRP A 383 8.79 -8.27 -19.51
N PRO A 384 8.30 -7.61 -18.44
CA PRO A 384 8.03 -8.30 -17.17
C PRO A 384 6.86 -9.27 -17.29
N VAL A 385 6.98 -10.39 -16.59
CA VAL A 385 5.93 -11.38 -16.36
C VAL A 385 5.82 -11.61 -14.86
N VAL A 386 4.70 -11.21 -14.27
CA VAL A 386 4.43 -11.36 -12.84
C VAL A 386 3.84 -12.75 -12.59
N ALA A 387 4.27 -13.42 -11.54
CA ALA A 387 3.84 -14.76 -11.16
C ALA A 387 3.78 -15.72 -12.36
N PRO A 388 4.92 -15.98 -13.04
CA PRO A 388 4.95 -16.75 -14.27
C PRO A 388 4.38 -18.16 -14.07
N GLY A 389 3.49 -18.54 -14.98
CA GLY A 389 2.78 -19.82 -14.91
C GLY A 389 1.50 -19.79 -14.04
N LEU A 390 1.29 -18.77 -13.21
CA LEU A 390 0.08 -18.57 -12.42
C LEU A 390 -0.78 -17.42 -12.98
N GLY A 391 -0.15 -16.29 -13.35
CA GLY A 391 -0.83 -15.14 -13.98
C GLY A 391 -1.72 -14.32 -13.03
N ARG A 392 -1.52 -14.48 -11.72
CA ARG A 392 -2.23 -13.77 -10.64
C ARG A 392 -1.34 -13.75 -9.40
N MET A 393 -1.67 -12.95 -8.39
CA MET A 393 -0.95 -12.99 -7.12
C MET A 393 -1.01 -14.39 -6.50
N PRO A 394 0.14 -14.98 -6.14
CA PRO A 394 0.17 -16.24 -5.42
C PRO A 394 -0.32 -16.04 -3.98
N GLU A 395 -1.04 -17.03 -3.45
CA GLU A 395 -1.41 -17.04 -2.03
C GLU A 395 -0.31 -17.68 -1.18
N ARG A 396 0.46 -18.58 -1.78
CA ARG A 396 1.56 -19.31 -1.13
C ARG A 396 2.81 -19.26 -1.98
N LEU A 397 3.95 -19.09 -1.33
CA LEU A 397 5.27 -19.14 -1.95
C LEU A 397 6.21 -20.01 -1.10
N ALA A 398 7.18 -20.63 -1.76
CA ALA A 398 8.26 -21.30 -1.08
C ALA A 398 9.60 -21.02 -1.80
N ILE A 399 10.59 -20.63 -1.04
CA ILE A 399 11.98 -20.46 -1.50
C ILE A 399 12.76 -21.66 -1.00
N LEU A 400 13.20 -22.52 -1.92
CA LEU A 400 13.89 -23.75 -1.60
C LEU A 400 15.40 -23.53 -1.67
N ASP A 401 16.08 -24.05 -0.66
CA ASP A 401 17.53 -24.19 -0.71
C ASP A 401 17.89 -25.15 -1.87
N PRO A 402 18.82 -24.76 -2.75
CA PRO A 402 19.24 -25.59 -3.88
C PRO A 402 19.83 -26.95 -3.47
N GLU A 403 20.36 -27.06 -2.25
CA GLU A 403 21.01 -28.30 -1.76
C GLU A 403 20.03 -29.25 -1.02
N THR A 404 18.95 -28.73 -0.43
CA THR A 404 18.08 -29.51 0.46
C THR A 404 16.76 -29.95 -0.16
N GLY A 405 16.53 -29.81 -1.42
CA GLY A 405 15.31 -30.12 -2.17
C GLY A 405 14.17 -30.78 -1.36
N ILE A 406 13.00 -30.11 -1.30
CA ILE A 406 11.78 -30.70 -0.72
C ILE A 406 11.17 -31.69 -1.72
N ALA A 407 10.66 -32.82 -1.22
CA ALA A 407 9.90 -33.77 -2.04
C ALA A 407 8.62 -33.10 -2.59
N ALA A 408 8.27 -33.39 -3.84
CA ALA A 408 7.11 -32.76 -4.51
C ALA A 408 5.76 -33.06 -3.84
N ASP A 409 5.71 -34.10 -2.99
CA ASP A 409 4.54 -34.51 -2.20
C ASP A 409 4.53 -33.91 -0.78
N ASP A 410 5.53 -33.11 -0.41
CA ASP A 410 5.51 -32.38 0.87
C ASP A 410 4.28 -31.49 0.95
N PRO A 411 3.50 -31.57 2.04
CA PRO A 411 2.33 -30.72 2.23
C PRO A 411 2.61 -29.22 2.09
N ALA A 412 3.81 -28.77 2.45
CA ALA A 412 4.20 -27.35 2.38
C ALA A 412 4.28 -26.82 0.94
N VAL A 413 4.53 -27.68 -0.06
CA VAL A 413 4.72 -27.28 -1.46
C VAL A 413 3.79 -28.01 -2.44
N ARG A 414 2.86 -28.81 -1.92
CA ARG A 414 1.90 -29.54 -2.75
C ARG A 414 1.07 -28.57 -3.59
N GLY A 415 0.91 -28.85 -4.88
CA GLY A 415 0.13 -28.03 -5.81
C GLY A 415 0.81 -26.74 -6.26
N MET A 416 2.06 -26.49 -5.83
CA MET A 416 2.80 -25.30 -6.25
C MET A 416 3.56 -25.54 -7.55
N THR A 417 3.71 -24.46 -8.33
CA THR A 417 4.43 -24.45 -9.61
C THR A 417 5.78 -23.77 -9.44
N ALA A 418 6.84 -24.37 -10.04
CA ALA A 418 8.15 -23.75 -10.03
C ALA A 418 8.23 -22.58 -11.02
N VAL A 419 8.82 -21.49 -10.58
CA VAL A 419 9.22 -20.39 -11.46
C VAL A 419 10.47 -20.83 -12.23
N ALA A 420 10.37 -20.81 -13.55
CA ALA A 420 11.44 -21.25 -14.45
C ALA A 420 12.28 -20.05 -14.88
N ASP A 421 13.42 -19.87 -14.26
CA ASP A 421 14.46 -18.93 -14.64
C ASP A 421 15.83 -19.39 -14.11
N ASP A 422 16.83 -18.54 -14.17
CA ASP A 422 18.21 -18.78 -13.76
C ASP A 422 18.53 -18.35 -12.32
N ARG A 423 17.50 -18.22 -11.45
CA ARG A 423 17.69 -17.89 -10.03
C ARG A 423 18.58 -18.91 -9.32
N ALA A 424 19.38 -18.42 -8.38
CA ALA A 424 20.21 -19.27 -7.55
C ALA A 424 19.39 -20.21 -6.64
N ALA A 425 18.18 -19.78 -6.24
CA ALA A 425 17.25 -20.56 -5.42
C ALA A 425 16.00 -20.92 -6.22
N ARG A 426 15.45 -22.10 -5.98
CA ARG A 426 14.19 -22.51 -6.60
C ARG A 426 13.01 -21.87 -5.89
N VAL A 427 12.21 -21.09 -6.61
CA VAL A 427 11.00 -20.46 -6.11
C VAL A 427 9.77 -21.21 -6.62
N LEU A 428 8.86 -21.56 -5.70
CA LEU A 428 7.57 -22.17 -5.98
C LEU A 428 6.46 -21.20 -5.64
N ILE A 429 5.42 -21.17 -6.47
CA ILE A 429 4.22 -20.34 -6.25
C ILE A 429 2.95 -21.18 -6.40
N GLY A 430 1.90 -20.85 -5.67
CA GLY A 430 0.63 -21.57 -5.75
C GLY A 430 -0.52 -20.86 -5.03
N LEU A 431 -1.68 -21.46 -5.13
CA LEU A 431 -2.91 -21.05 -4.45
C LEU A 431 -3.17 -21.95 -3.24
N ASN A 432 -3.99 -21.50 -2.31
CA ASN A 432 -4.49 -22.32 -1.23
C ASN A 432 -5.51 -23.36 -1.73
N ASP A 433 -5.48 -24.55 -1.14
CA ASP A 433 -6.32 -25.68 -1.57
C ASP A 433 -7.84 -25.42 -1.43
N ALA A 434 -8.25 -24.43 -0.66
CA ALA A 434 -9.65 -24.21 -0.28
C ALA A 434 -10.30 -22.98 -0.93
N GLY A 435 -9.58 -22.20 -1.75
CA GLY A 435 -10.08 -20.91 -2.26
C GLY A 435 -10.42 -19.93 -1.11
N THR A 436 -9.86 -20.16 0.06
CA THR A 436 -9.92 -19.27 1.21
C THR A 436 -8.56 -18.61 1.35
N CYS A 437 -8.55 -17.30 1.41
CA CYS A 437 -7.35 -16.58 1.84
C CYS A 437 -7.10 -16.99 3.30
N VAL A 438 -6.14 -17.88 3.52
CA VAL A 438 -5.75 -18.27 4.87
C VAL A 438 -5.01 -17.08 5.45
N ALA A 439 -5.34 -16.74 6.69
CA ALA A 439 -4.59 -15.76 7.46
C ALA A 439 -3.09 -16.00 7.30
N ALA A 440 -2.38 -14.97 6.90
CA ALA A 440 -0.93 -15.01 6.77
C ALA A 440 -0.32 -15.52 8.07
N ALA A 441 0.75 -16.29 7.96
CA ALA A 441 1.62 -16.49 9.12
C ALA A 441 2.00 -15.09 9.60
N ARG A 442 1.57 -14.74 10.82
CA ARG A 442 1.74 -13.42 11.39
C ARG A 442 3.19 -12.97 11.23
N PRO A 443 3.46 -11.81 10.63
CA PRO A 443 4.78 -11.25 10.71
C PRO A 443 5.15 -11.12 12.18
N VAL A 444 6.36 -11.45 12.55
CA VAL A 444 6.87 -11.16 13.89
C VAL A 444 7.14 -9.66 13.93
N LEU A 445 6.07 -8.92 14.13
CA LEU A 445 6.14 -7.50 14.38
C LEU A 445 6.73 -7.31 15.77
N ASP A 446 7.54 -6.28 15.94
CA ASP A 446 7.90 -5.82 17.28
C ASP A 446 6.63 -5.23 17.90
N ALA A 447 5.83 -6.11 18.55
CA ALA A 447 4.46 -5.85 18.98
C ALA A 447 4.32 -4.65 19.92
N ASP A 448 5.43 -4.18 20.50
CA ASP A 448 5.42 -3.08 21.46
C ASP A 448 5.37 -1.70 20.79
N ARG A 449 5.68 -1.57 19.50
CA ARG A 449 5.73 -0.27 18.79
C ARG A 449 4.53 0.01 17.89
N GLU A 450 3.93 -1.00 17.28
CA GLU A 450 2.81 -0.79 16.35
C GLU A 450 1.44 -0.60 17.03
N ALA A 451 1.35 -0.85 18.33
CA ALA A 451 0.10 -0.68 19.09
C ALA A 451 -0.13 0.77 19.59
N ASP A 452 0.76 1.70 19.27
CA ASP A 452 0.71 3.08 19.77
C ASP A 452 0.41 4.11 18.67
N LEU A 453 -0.40 3.74 17.68
CA LEU A 453 -0.82 4.67 16.64
C LEU A 453 -1.80 5.71 17.23
N THR A 454 -1.65 6.96 16.81
CA THR A 454 -2.60 8.04 17.11
C THR A 454 -3.19 8.59 15.81
N ILE A 455 -4.36 9.17 15.91
CA ILE A 455 -5.05 9.80 14.78
C ILE A 455 -5.23 11.26 15.10
N ARG A 456 -4.72 12.15 14.26
CA ARG A 456 -4.88 13.61 14.40
C ARG A 456 -4.53 14.11 15.81
N ASP A 457 -5.36 15.04 16.32
CA ASP A 457 -5.35 15.56 17.70
C ASP A 457 -6.32 14.78 18.62
N GLU A 458 -6.72 13.56 18.29
CA GLU A 458 -7.51 12.71 19.19
C GLU A 458 -6.63 12.31 20.38
N THR A 459 -6.43 13.27 21.28
CA THR A 459 -5.66 13.05 22.50
C THR A 459 -6.40 12.08 23.40
N GLY A 460 -5.76 10.97 23.69
CA GLY A 460 -6.22 10.05 24.71
C GLY A 460 -6.69 8.69 24.22
N ILE A 461 -6.59 8.36 22.92
CA ILE A 461 -6.81 7.02 22.39
C ILE A 461 -5.57 6.57 21.63
N ARG A 462 -5.16 5.33 21.86
CA ARG A 462 -4.12 4.64 21.11
C ARG A 462 -4.76 3.56 20.28
N TYR A 463 -4.38 3.46 19.03
CA TYR A 463 -4.95 2.54 18.06
C TYR A 463 -3.94 1.47 17.64
N ALA A 464 -4.47 0.31 17.25
CA ALA A 464 -3.75 -0.74 16.55
C ALA A 464 -4.54 -1.14 15.29
N ARG A 465 -3.84 -1.62 14.27
CA ARG A 465 -4.46 -2.14 13.05
C ARG A 465 -5.22 -3.42 13.36
N ILE A 466 -6.43 -3.58 12.81
CA ILE A 466 -7.11 -4.87 12.78
C ILE A 466 -6.50 -5.67 11.64
N THR A 467 -6.05 -6.88 11.93
CA THR A 467 -5.27 -7.71 11.01
C THR A 467 -6.00 -8.95 10.49
N GLU A 468 -7.19 -9.24 11.06
CA GLU A 468 -7.99 -10.41 10.72
C GLU A 468 -9.47 -10.05 10.67
N ASP A 469 -10.21 -10.61 9.69
CA ASP A 469 -11.65 -10.40 9.54
C ASP A 469 -12.46 -11.01 10.71
N ASP A 470 -12.00 -12.15 11.23
CA ASP A 470 -12.56 -12.82 12.38
C ASP A 470 -11.69 -12.52 13.60
N THR A 471 -12.07 -11.53 14.41
CA THR A 471 -11.28 -11.10 15.56
C THR A 471 -12.13 -10.86 16.80
N LEU A 472 -11.56 -11.18 17.97
CA LEU A 472 -12.15 -10.90 19.27
C LEU A 472 -11.35 -9.79 19.96
N LEU A 473 -11.99 -8.66 20.22
CA LEU A 473 -11.39 -7.48 20.82
C LEU A 473 -11.93 -7.31 22.26
N PRO A 474 -11.12 -7.60 23.29
CA PRO A 474 -11.53 -7.41 24.67
C PRO A 474 -11.73 -5.95 25.02
N VAL A 475 -12.79 -5.65 25.77
CA VAL A 475 -13.02 -4.33 26.35
C VAL A 475 -12.26 -4.22 27.67
N PRO A 476 -11.42 -3.19 27.88
CA PRO A 476 -10.73 -2.99 29.14
C PRO A 476 -11.70 -2.90 30.34
N ASP A 477 -11.35 -3.53 31.47
CA ASP A 477 -12.19 -3.54 32.67
C ASP A 477 -12.36 -2.14 33.27
N GLY A 478 -13.59 -1.64 33.26
CA GLY A 478 -13.90 -0.26 33.63
C GLY A 478 -13.43 0.77 32.63
N GLY A 479 -13.19 0.37 31.39
CA GLY A 479 -12.66 1.16 30.30
C GLY A 479 -13.53 1.16 29.05
N MET A 480 -12.91 1.49 27.93
CA MET A 480 -13.54 1.69 26.63
C MET A 480 -12.69 1.01 25.53
N LEU A 481 -13.35 0.45 24.54
CA LEU A 481 -12.79 0.03 23.27
C LEU A 481 -13.47 0.83 22.16
N VAL A 482 -12.71 1.26 21.17
CA VAL A 482 -13.22 1.90 19.93
C VAL A 482 -12.82 1.01 18.76
N ILE A 483 -13.73 0.70 17.86
CA ILE A 483 -13.44 0.17 16.53
C ILE A 483 -13.76 1.28 15.56
N ARG A 484 -12.77 1.74 14.82
CA ARG A 484 -12.89 2.93 13.96
C ARG A 484 -12.49 2.59 12.53
N GLN A 485 -13.33 2.97 11.59
CA GLN A 485 -13.00 3.05 10.18
C GLN A 485 -12.65 4.51 9.81
N ASN A 486 -13.51 5.47 10.17
CA ASN A 486 -13.28 6.92 10.05
C ASN A 486 -14.03 7.68 11.16
N SER A 487 -14.06 9.02 11.13
CA SER A 487 -14.70 9.85 12.18
C SER A 487 -16.23 9.72 12.22
N THR A 488 -16.86 9.25 11.17
CA THR A 488 -18.32 9.10 11.04
C THR A 488 -18.79 7.64 11.05
N HIS A 489 -17.85 6.68 11.04
CA HIS A 489 -18.13 5.24 11.05
C HIS A 489 -17.27 4.55 12.10
N LEU A 490 -17.82 4.38 13.29
CA LEU A 490 -17.11 3.78 14.42
C LEU A 490 -18.06 3.10 15.40
N VAL A 491 -17.49 2.24 16.25
CA VAL A 491 -18.19 1.63 17.39
C VAL A 491 -17.43 1.95 18.67
N THR A 492 -18.13 2.46 19.66
CA THR A 492 -17.56 2.66 21.00
C THR A 492 -18.27 1.75 22.00
N ILE A 493 -17.53 0.91 22.69
CA ILE A 493 -18.05 0.05 23.73
C ILE A 493 -17.39 0.37 25.07
N CYS A 494 -18.21 0.65 26.07
CA CYS A 494 -17.77 0.99 27.42
C CYS A 494 -18.25 -0.09 28.42
N HIS A 495 -17.34 -0.55 29.25
CA HIS A 495 -17.66 -1.42 30.38
C HIS A 495 -17.48 -0.64 31.67
N GLY A 496 -18.59 -0.16 32.26
CA GLY A 496 -18.56 0.63 33.48
C GLY A 496 -18.42 -0.27 34.72
N ARG A 497 -17.50 0.08 35.64
CA ARG A 497 -17.47 -0.50 36.99
C ARG A 497 -18.63 0.04 37.79
N GLY A 498 -19.39 -0.87 38.44
CA GLY A 498 -20.39 -0.45 39.41
C GLY A 498 -19.75 0.31 40.57
N ASP A 499 -20.31 1.44 40.96
CA ASP A 499 -19.83 2.31 42.06
C ASP A 499 -20.62 2.10 43.37
N GLY A 500 -21.37 1.00 43.45
CA GLY A 500 -22.28 0.70 44.55
C GLY A 500 -23.59 1.49 44.52
N ARG A 501 -23.71 2.50 43.69
CA ARG A 501 -24.95 3.27 43.41
C ARG A 501 -25.48 2.98 42.00
N ARG A 502 -24.61 2.64 41.06
CA ARG A 502 -24.95 2.18 39.71
C ARG A 502 -24.40 0.77 39.51
N PRO A 503 -25.21 -0.17 39.00
CA PRO A 503 -24.70 -1.50 38.64
C PRO A 503 -23.64 -1.35 37.53
N ALA A 504 -22.67 -2.26 37.50
CA ALA A 504 -21.81 -2.46 36.38
C ALA A 504 -22.68 -2.70 35.13
N GLY A 505 -22.41 -2.00 34.06
CA GLY A 505 -23.19 -2.11 32.82
C GLY A 505 -22.32 -1.91 31.60
N VAL A 506 -22.81 -2.37 30.46
CA VAL A 506 -22.17 -2.20 29.16
C VAL A 506 -22.98 -1.21 28.33
N THR A 507 -22.33 -0.24 27.73
CA THR A 507 -22.92 0.68 26.76
C THR A 507 -22.17 0.55 25.46
N CYS A 508 -22.88 0.34 24.35
CA CYS A 508 -22.32 0.28 23.02
C CYS A 508 -22.98 1.38 22.16
N THR A 509 -22.17 2.21 21.52
CA THR A 509 -22.61 3.22 20.56
C THR A 509 -22.10 2.85 19.19
N PHE A 510 -22.99 2.66 18.24
CA PHE A 510 -22.71 2.47 16.82
C PHE A 510 -22.93 3.81 16.14
N THR A 511 -21.88 4.33 15.51
CA THR A 511 -21.93 5.60 14.75
C THR A 511 -21.84 5.28 13.28
N GLU A 512 -22.87 5.61 12.51
CA GLU A 512 -22.96 5.46 11.06
C GLU A 512 -23.35 6.81 10.46
N ASP A 513 -22.59 7.28 9.46
CA ASP A 513 -22.76 8.62 8.88
C ASP A 513 -22.80 9.75 9.94
N GLY A 514 -22.08 9.58 11.03
CA GLY A 514 -22.08 10.54 12.16
C GLY A 514 -23.34 10.51 13.02
N VAL A 515 -24.23 9.52 12.85
CA VAL A 515 -25.45 9.34 13.64
C VAL A 515 -25.26 8.20 14.63
N ASP A 516 -25.49 8.49 15.91
CA ASP A 516 -25.29 7.55 17.01
C ASP A 516 -26.54 6.70 17.30
N ASP A 517 -26.40 5.37 17.34
CA ASP A 517 -27.32 4.42 17.94
C ASP A 517 -26.69 3.86 19.23
N THR A 518 -27.14 4.35 20.39
CA THR A 518 -26.59 3.95 21.68
C THR A 518 -27.49 2.93 22.37
N ARG A 519 -26.91 1.77 22.68
CA ARG A 519 -27.58 0.67 23.39
C ARG A 519 -26.93 0.43 24.74
N THR A 520 -27.76 0.21 25.76
CA THR A 520 -27.31 -0.06 27.13
C THR A 520 -27.79 -1.44 27.55
N TYR A 521 -26.83 -2.28 27.96
CA TYR A 521 -27.09 -3.61 28.50
C TYR A 521 -26.96 -3.54 30.02
N GLY A 522 -27.85 -4.21 30.73
CA GLY A 522 -27.88 -4.25 32.18
C GLY A 522 -26.63 -4.91 32.79
N PRO A 523 -26.70 -5.35 34.03
CA PRO A 523 -25.60 -6.09 34.65
C PRO A 523 -25.25 -7.31 33.80
N LEU A 524 -23.96 -7.67 33.81
CA LEU A 524 -23.48 -8.83 33.06
C LEU A 524 -24.23 -10.09 33.51
N PRO A 525 -24.46 -11.05 32.59
CA PRO A 525 -25.05 -12.34 32.94
C PRO A 525 -24.26 -13.07 34.02
N ASP A 526 -24.94 -13.93 34.78
CA ASP A 526 -24.32 -14.73 35.83
C ASP A 526 -23.11 -15.51 35.29
N GLY A 527 -22.00 -15.42 36.02
CA GLY A 527 -20.73 -16.04 35.65
C GLY A 527 -19.87 -15.26 34.67
N CYS A 528 -20.37 -14.14 34.10
CA CYS A 528 -19.60 -13.26 33.22
C CYS A 528 -19.06 -12.06 34.00
N THR A 529 -17.79 -11.74 33.79
CA THR A 529 -17.09 -10.61 34.43
C THR A 529 -16.39 -9.68 33.44
N ARG A 530 -16.32 -10.08 32.18
CA ARG A 530 -15.62 -9.38 31.10
C ARG A 530 -16.52 -9.20 29.87
N VAL A 531 -16.17 -8.27 29.03
CA VAL A 531 -16.84 -7.95 27.77
C VAL A 531 -15.83 -7.95 26.63
N ALA A 532 -16.26 -8.39 25.46
CA ALA A 532 -15.50 -8.28 24.23
C ALA A 532 -16.42 -7.94 23.05
N MET A 533 -15.84 -7.34 22.01
CA MET A 533 -16.44 -7.26 20.69
C MET A 533 -15.86 -8.39 19.83
N LEU A 534 -16.72 -9.24 19.32
CA LEU A 534 -16.39 -10.19 18.27
C LEU A 534 -16.76 -9.56 16.93
N MET A 535 -15.77 -9.29 16.10
CA MET A 535 -15.95 -8.94 14.71
C MET A 535 -15.80 -10.22 13.89
N ARG A 536 -16.81 -10.58 13.12
CA ARG A 536 -16.79 -11.77 12.28
C ARG A 536 -17.50 -11.48 10.96
N ARG A 537 -16.74 -11.47 9.89
CA ARG A 537 -17.26 -11.12 8.56
C ARG A 537 -18.01 -9.79 8.61
N ASN A 538 -19.32 -9.80 8.33
CA ASN A 538 -20.20 -8.62 8.35
C ASN A 538 -21.05 -8.50 9.62
N GLU A 539 -20.67 -9.16 10.72
CA GLU A 539 -21.37 -9.10 12.01
C GLU A 539 -20.45 -8.64 13.14
N LEU A 540 -20.93 -7.70 13.92
CA LEU A 540 -20.39 -7.33 15.22
C LEU A 540 -21.24 -8.00 16.31
N THR A 541 -20.61 -8.74 17.22
CA THR A 541 -21.29 -9.37 18.34
C THR A 541 -20.70 -8.86 19.65
N VAL A 542 -21.54 -8.27 20.51
CA VAL A 542 -21.16 -7.90 21.88
C VAL A 542 -21.26 -9.15 22.74
N LEU A 543 -20.14 -9.58 23.31
CA LEU A 543 -20.02 -10.79 24.12
C LEU A 543 -19.71 -10.46 25.58
N ALA A 544 -20.37 -11.16 26.51
CA ALA A 544 -19.95 -11.24 27.90
C ALA A 544 -19.34 -12.63 28.17
N TYR A 545 -18.24 -12.70 28.91
CA TYR A 545 -17.55 -13.96 29.21
C TYR A 545 -16.94 -13.97 30.61
N ASP A 546 -16.59 -15.19 31.08
CA ASP A 546 -15.88 -15.35 32.34
C ASP A 546 -14.42 -14.89 32.21
N GLY A 547 -14.04 -13.87 32.98
CA GLY A 547 -12.70 -13.28 32.98
C GLY A 547 -11.57 -14.21 33.47
N THR A 548 -11.90 -15.43 33.90
CA THR A 548 -10.90 -16.48 34.19
C THR A 548 -10.45 -17.22 32.92
N ARG A 549 -11.15 -17.05 31.80
CA ARG A 549 -10.78 -17.64 30.53
C ARG A 549 -9.59 -16.90 29.90
N ASP A 550 -8.71 -17.70 29.31
CA ASP A 550 -7.63 -17.18 28.49
C ASP A 550 -8.18 -16.59 27.19
N VAL A 551 -7.84 -15.30 26.93
CA VAL A 551 -8.31 -14.57 25.75
C VAL A 551 -7.68 -15.14 24.48
N ALA A 552 -6.41 -15.59 24.52
CA ALA A 552 -5.77 -16.21 23.37
C ALA A 552 -6.50 -17.48 22.94
N GLY A 553 -6.95 -18.30 23.89
CA GLY A 553 -7.80 -19.47 23.63
C GLY A 553 -9.15 -19.10 23.02
N LEU A 554 -9.77 -18.00 23.46
CA LEU A 554 -11.02 -17.50 22.88
C LEU A 554 -10.81 -17.03 21.42
N VAL A 555 -9.73 -16.31 21.15
CA VAL A 555 -9.37 -15.88 19.79
C VAL A 555 -9.17 -17.10 18.88
N GLU A 556 -8.46 -18.15 19.35
CA GLU A 556 -8.30 -19.37 18.57
C GLU A 556 -9.62 -20.09 18.27
N GLU A 557 -10.57 -20.12 19.24
CA GLU A 557 -11.90 -20.69 19.02
C GLU A 557 -12.67 -19.92 17.94
N VAL A 558 -12.59 -18.58 17.95
CA VAL A 558 -13.18 -17.70 16.93
C VAL A 558 -12.59 -17.96 15.55
N ILE A 559 -11.26 -17.97 15.44
CA ILE A 559 -10.55 -18.20 14.16
C ILE A 559 -10.92 -19.56 13.56
N ARG A 560 -11.13 -20.59 14.39
CA ARG A 560 -11.60 -21.91 13.94
C ARG A 560 -13.08 -21.94 13.53
N GLY A 561 -13.78 -20.80 13.59
CA GLY A 561 -15.18 -20.68 13.18
C GLY A 561 -16.19 -21.14 14.21
N GLY A 562 -15.78 -21.38 15.47
CA GLY A 562 -16.65 -21.72 16.59
C GLY A 562 -17.29 -20.50 17.26
N GLU A 563 -18.44 -20.68 17.94
CA GLU A 563 -18.85 -19.75 18.98
C GLU A 563 -18.11 -20.13 20.28
N PRO A 564 -17.44 -19.16 20.95
CA PRO A 564 -16.68 -19.49 22.15
C PRO A 564 -17.58 -20.07 23.28
N ASP A 565 -17.24 -21.25 23.77
CA ASP A 565 -17.97 -21.84 24.88
C ASP A 565 -17.89 -20.97 26.16
N GLY A 566 -19.00 -20.87 26.89
CA GLY A 566 -19.06 -20.07 28.13
C GLY A 566 -19.18 -18.55 27.90
N CYS A 567 -19.36 -18.09 26.67
CA CYS A 567 -19.74 -16.73 26.36
C CYS A 567 -21.27 -16.55 26.34
N ARG A 568 -21.71 -15.32 26.52
CA ARG A 568 -23.11 -14.90 26.38
C ARG A 568 -23.18 -13.72 25.41
N VAL A 569 -23.97 -13.87 24.37
CA VAL A 569 -24.27 -12.80 23.43
C VAL A 569 -25.17 -11.77 24.10
N LEU A 570 -24.71 -10.53 24.15
CA LEU A 570 -25.51 -9.39 24.63
C LEU A 570 -26.25 -8.73 23.46
N ASP A 571 -25.60 -8.60 22.30
CA ASP A 571 -26.18 -8.00 21.09
C ASP A 571 -25.45 -8.46 19.83
N ARG A 572 -26.12 -8.28 18.68
CA ARG A 572 -25.57 -8.44 17.35
C ARG A 572 -25.92 -7.24 16.50
N HIS A 573 -24.98 -6.78 15.69
CA HIS A 573 -25.14 -5.64 14.79
C HIS A 573 -24.48 -5.93 13.44
N ASP A 574 -24.99 -5.32 12.37
CA ASP A 574 -24.42 -5.38 11.04
C ASP A 574 -23.12 -4.56 11.01
N ALA A 575 -22.03 -5.15 10.57
CA ALA A 575 -20.71 -4.52 10.52
C ALA A 575 -20.44 -3.76 9.21
N ARG A 576 -21.32 -3.84 8.20
CA ARG A 576 -21.08 -3.27 6.86
C ARG A 576 -20.64 -1.82 6.87
N PHE A 577 -21.21 -1.01 7.79
CA PHE A 577 -20.87 0.41 7.90
C PHE A 577 -19.39 0.67 8.26
N LEU A 578 -18.67 -0.33 8.74
CA LEU A 578 -17.24 -0.28 9.00
C LEU A 578 -16.39 -0.72 7.79
N SER A 579 -17.00 -1.14 6.69
CA SER A 579 -16.25 -1.49 5.48
C SER A 579 -15.84 -0.26 4.68
N THR A 580 -14.79 -0.38 3.89
CA THR A 580 -14.32 0.69 3.01
C THR A 580 -15.34 1.00 1.93
N GLU A 581 -16.07 -0.01 1.44
CA GLU A 581 -17.11 0.13 0.40
C GLU A 581 -18.32 0.93 0.88
N TRP A 582 -18.67 0.80 2.17
CA TRP A 582 -19.81 1.52 2.75
C TRP A 582 -19.44 2.92 3.22
N SER A 583 -18.32 3.02 3.92
CA SER A 583 -17.87 4.29 4.51
C SER A 583 -17.21 5.23 3.50
N GLY A 584 -16.78 4.72 2.33
CA GLY A 584 -16.04 5.48 1.32
C GLY A 584 -14.61 5.83 1.75
N GLY A 585 -14.08 5.21 2.82
CA GLY A 585 -12.73 5.47 3.31
C GLY A 585 -11.65 4.66 2.60
N PHE A 586 -10.40 5.10 2.69
CA PHE A 586 -9.23 4.38 2.15
C PHE A 586 -8.45 3.61 3.22
N VAL A 587 -8.79 3.80 4.49
CA VAL A 587 -8.12 3.16 5.63
C VAL A 587 -8.84 1.88 6.03
N GLY A 588 -8.12 0.93 6.62
CA GLY A 588 -8.70 -0.24 7.26
C GLY A 588 -9.17 0.07 8.69
N CYS A 589 -9.97 -0.82 9.27
CA CYS A 589 -10.42 -0.68 10.64
C CYS A 589 -9.26 -0.70 11.65
N LEU A 590 -9.40 0.14 12.67
CA LEU A 590 -8.49 0.24 13.79
C LEU A 590 -9.23 -0.08 15.11
N ALA A 591 -8.52 -0.74 16.02
CA ALA A 591 -8.99 -0.95 17.40
C ALA A 591 -8.26 0.00 18.34
N GLY A 592 -9.00 0.79 19.12
CA GLY A 592 -8.45 1.83 20.00
C GLY A 592 -8.84 1.68 21.46
N VAL A 593 -7.92 2.02 22.36
CA VAL A 593 -8.15 2.08 23.81
C VAL A 593 -7.62 3.39 24.38
N PRO A 594 -8.20 3.96 25.47
CA PRO A 594 -7.70 5.17 26.09
C PRO A 594 -6.24 5.05 26.53
N THR A 595 -5.45 6.12 26.31
CA THR A 595 -4.08 6.22 26.80
C THR A 595 -4.05 6.09 28.33
N GLY A 596 -3.09 5.31 28.88
CA GLY A 596 -3.03 5.01 30.30
C GLY A 596 -3.92 3.85 30.75
N THR A 597 -4.72 3.24 29.88
CA THR A 597 -5.24 1.91 30.10
C THR A 597 -4.02 0.97 30.16
N PRO A 598 -3.84 0.16 31.25
CA PRO A 598 -2.79 -0.85 31.23
C PRO A 598 -2.98 -1.67 29.97
N ALA A 599 -1.88 -1.96 29.28
CA ALA A 599 -1.91 -2.94 28.22
C ALA A 599 -2.66 -4.16 28.78
N VAL A 600 -3.81 -4.45 28.23
CA VAL A 600 -4.48 -5.72 28.50
C VAL A 600 -3.48 -6.71 27.97
N ASP A 601 -2.83 -7.44 28.88
CA ASP A 601 -1.62 -8.24 28.67
C ASP A 601 -1.24 -8.38 27.20
N GLY A 602 -0.03 -7.96 26.77
CA GLY A 602 0.39 -7.78 25.36
C GLY A 602 0.19 -8.96 24.39
N GLU A 603 -0.60 -9.94 24.83
CA GLU A 603 -1.16 -11.05 24.06
C GLU A 603 -2.59 -10.78 23.55
N THR A 604 -3.23 -9.65 23.92
CA THR A 604 -4.66 -9.42 23.71
C THR A 604 -5.01 -8.51 22.53
N MET A 605 -4.02 -7.89 21.91
CA MET A 605 -4.17 -7.19 20.61
C MET A 605 -3.28 -7.84 19.54
N ARG A 606 -3.03 -9.13 19.66
CA ARG A 606 -2.32 -9.94 18.66
C ARG A 606 -3.31 -10.74 17.84
#